data_1e3c93848be913b0e4539a1827975445
#
_entry.id   1e3c93848be913b0e4539a1827975445
#
_cell.length_a   1.000
_cell.length_b   1.000
_cell.length_c   1.000
_cell.angle_alpha   90.00
_cell.angle_beta   90.00
_cell.angle_gamma   90.00
#
_symmetry.space_group_name_H-M   'P 1'
#
loop_
_entity.id
_entity.type
_entity.pdbx_description
1 polymer ?
#
loop_
_entity_poly.entity_id
_entity_poly.type
_entity_poly.pdbx_seq_one_letter_code
_entity_poly.pdbx_strand_id
1 'polypeptide(L)'
;GQSDRTYIYTVNRTDVATGGSLTLRTQAEVDAFAASRINVVEGNLTIGVEGGEAIVNLDGLAGLVSVRCDLTVTNAYRGEDLAGLAGLRRCESLCIGSAGAPNETLKRIELPALREVAGDLQLCGTAVRSVVFAALQRVDGAFAVGSDALVEIVADELESVGGDMR
;
A
#
# COMPACT_ATOMS: atom_id res chain seq x y z
N GLY A 1 19.49 -11.75 32.32
CA GLY A 1 19.32 -11.05 32.21
C GLY A 1 19.08 -10.60 31.79
N GLN A 2 19.37 -10.98 31.94
CA GLN A 2 19.19 -10.33 31.78
C GLN A 2 18.75 -9.79 31.19
N SER A 3 19.17 -10.33 31.25
CA SER A 3 18.87 -9.60 30.86
C SER A 3 18.28 -9.22 30.34
N ASP A 4 18.67 -9.67 30.42
CA ASP A 4 18.13 -9.12 30.03
C ASP A 4 17.61 -8.74 29.47
N ARG A 5 17.90 -9.11 29.55
CA ARG A 5 17.55 -8.57 29.15
C ARG A 5 17.04 -7.98 28.35
N THR A 6 17.43 -8.22 28.28
CA THR A 6 17.05 -7.59 27.60
C THR A 6 16.64 -7.07 26.83
N TYR A 7 16.90 -7.25 26.79
CA TYR A 7 16.53 -6.71 26.04
C TYR A 7 16.00 -6.63 25.15
N ILE A 8 16.14 -7.05 25.12
CA ILE A 8 15.73 -6.92 24.31
C ILE A 8 15.08 -6.55 23.61
N TYR A 9 15.39 -6.46 23.61
CA TYR A 9 14.83 -5.98 22.91
C TYR A 9 14.27 -5.71 22.06
N THR A 10 14.73 -5.90 22.00
CA THR A 10 14.25 -5.60 21.22
C THR A 10 13.78 -5.34 20.28
N VAL A 11 14.19 -5.49 19.97
CA VAL A 11 13.96 -5.31 19.07
C VAL A 11 13.43 -5.66 18.42
N ASN A 12 13.64 -6.14 18.46
CA ASN A 12 13.23 -6.43 17.81
C ASN A 12 12.33 -6.69 17.49
N ARG A 13 12.50 -6.67 17.86
CA ARG A 13 11.52 -6.84 17.56
C ARG A 13 10.67 -6.97 16.69
N THR A 14 11.10 -7.04 16.40
CA THR A 14 10.16 -6.18 15.94
C THR A 14 9.64 -6.41 14.56
N ASP A 15 10.48 -6.62 13.56
CA ASP A 15 9.99 -6.85 12.22
C ASP A 15 9.70 -8.33 12.01
N VAL A 16 8.47 -8.63 11.62
CA VAL A 16 8.05 -9.97 11.22
C VAL A 16 7.84 -9.92 9.71
N ALA A 17 8.68 -10.62 8.99
CA ALA A 17 8.73 -10.57 7.54
C ALA A 17 8.21 -11.85 6.90
N THR A 18 7.64 -11.71 5.70
CA THR A 18 7.36 -12.88 4.86
C THR A 18 8.67 -13.33 4.22
N GLY A 19 8.72 -14.56 3.76
CA GLY A 19 9.87 -15.07 3.02
C GLY A 19 9.82 -14.79 1.52
N GLY A 20 8.91 -13.98 1.02
CA GLY A 20 8.78 -13.68 -0.40
C GLY A 20 7.48 -12.97 -0.73
N SER A 21 6.99 -13.19 -1.93
CA SER A 21 5.76 -12.53 -2.40
C SER A 21 4.51 -13.12 -1.77
N LEU A 22 3.50 -12.30 -1.64
CA LEU A 22 2.23 -12.66 -1.03
C LEU A 22 1.07 -12.13 -1.87
N THR A 23 0.07 -12.97 -2.10
CA THR A 23 -1.17 -12.56 -2.74
C THR A 23 -2.32 -12.81 -1.77
N LEU A 24 -3.07 -11.77 -1.46
CA LEU A 24 -4.26 -11.85 -0.63
C LEU A 24 -5.47 -11.88 -1.56
N ARG A 25 -6.11 -13.04 -1.65
CA ARG A 25 -7.15 -13.32 -2.65
C ARG A 25 -8.56 -13.10 -2.15
N THR A 26 -8.75 -13.15 -0.83
CA THR A 26 -10.07 -13.08 -0.22
C THR A 26 -10.05 -12.16 0.99
N GLN A 27 -11.23 -11.71 1.39
CA GLN A 27 -11.36 -10.92 2.62
C GLN A 27 -10.87 -11.72 3.83
N ALA A 28 -11.14 -13.04 3.84
CA ALA A 28 -10.66 -13.90 4.94
C ALA A 28 -9.15 -13.93 5.03
N GLU A 29 -8.45 -13.91 3.90
CA GLU A 29 -6.98 -13.87 3.88
C GLU A 29 -6.45 -12.53 4.38
N VAL A 30 -7.10 -11.44 4.03
CA VAL A 30 -6.76 -10.10 4.55
C VAL A 30 -6.94 -10.08 6.07
N ASP A 31 -8.08 -10.58 6.55
CA ASP A 31 -8.36 -10.60 7.99
C ASP A 31 -7.37 -11.47 8.75
N ALA A 32 -7.00 -12.62 8.18
CA ALA A 32 -6.03 -13.52 8.78
C ALA A 32 -4.61 -12.95 8.81
N PHE A 33 -4.29 -12.04 7.92
CA PHE A 33 -2.99 -11.39 7.89
C PHE A 33 -2.70 -10.65 9.19
N ALA A 34 -3.71 -10.08 9.83
CA ALA A 34 -3.55 -9.39 11.12
C ALA A 34 -2.99 -10.31 12.20
N ALA A 35 -3.44 -11.57 12.21
CA ALA A 35 -2.99 -12.54 13.20
C ALA A 35 -1.54 -13.00 12.97
N SER A 36 -1.03 -12.85 11.77
CA SER A 36 0.36 -13.21 11.45
C SER A 36 1.37 -12.21 12.03
N ARG A 37 0.93 -11.01 12.34
CA ARG A 37 1.77 -9.90 12.82
C ARG A 37 2.89 -9.51 11.86
N ILE A 38 2.78 -9.90 10.60
CA ILE A 38 3.74 -9.52 9.58
C ILE A 38 3.64 -8.02 9.33
N ASN A 39 4.77 -7.32 9.41
CA ASN A 39 4.84 -5.90 9.13
C ASN A 39 5.75 -5.57 7.94
N VAL A 40 6.44 -6.56 7.39
CA VAL A 40 7.28 -6.40 6.20
C VAL A 40 6.98 -7.53 5.22
N VAL A 41 6.63 -7.19 4.00
CA VAL A 41 6.51 -8.15 2.90
C VAL A 41 7.79 -8.03 2.08
N GLU A 42 8.58 -9.11 1.99
CA GLU A 42 9.89 -9.07 1.35
C GLU A 42 9.82 -9.15 -0.17
N GLY A 43 8.74 -9.70 -0.72
CA GLY A 43 8.52 -9.73 -2.15
C GLY A 43 7.40 -8.76 -2.54
N ASN A 44 6.65 -9.15 -3.55
CA ASN A 44 5.48 -8.38 -4.00
C ASN A 44 4.28 -8.67 -3.13
N LEU A 45 3.49 -7.65 -2.85
CA LEU A 45 2.19 -7.81 -2.20
C LEU A 45 1.10 -7.46 -3.21
N THR A 46 0.24 -8.43 -3.51
CA THR A 46 -0.90 -8.23 -4.39
C THR A 46 -2.18 -8.40 -3.59
N ILE A 47 -3.05 -7.41 -3.66
CA ILE A 47 -4.33 -7.41 -2.95
C ILE A 47 -5.45 -7.57 -3.97
N GLY A 48 -6.12 -8.72 -3.90
CA GLY A 48 -7.16 -9.12 -4.82
C GLY A 48 -6.61 -9.80 -6.06
N VAL A 49 -7.45 -10.60 -6.70
CA VAL A 49 -7.15 -11.25 -7.97
C VAL A 49 -8.27 -10.84 -8.93
N GLU A 50 -7.91 -10.33 -10.09
CA GLU A 50 -8.88 -9.92 -11.08
C GLU A 50 -9.86 -11.06 -11.37
N GLY A 51 -11.15 -10.78 -11.30
CA GLY A 51 -12.19 -11.78 -11.43
C GLY A 51 -12.39 -12.67 -10.21
N GLY A 52 -11.63 -12.44 -9.14
CA GLY A 52 -11.74 -13.22 -7.91
C GLY A 52 -12.75 -12.63 -6.92
N GLU A 53 -12.67 -13.09 -5.68
CA GLU A 53 -13.55 -12.64 -4.61
C GLU A 53 -13.29 -11.17 -4.27
N ALA A 54 -14.37 -10.44 -3.99
CA ALA A 54 -14.26 -9.04 -3.61
C ALA A 54 -13.66 -8.88 -2.21
N ILE A 55 -12.69 -7.99 -2.09
CA ILE A 55 -12.10 -7.58 -0.82
C ILE A 55 -12.65 -6.19 -0.51
N VAL A 56 -13.26 -6.01 0.65
CA VAL A 56 -14.02 -4.78 0.95
C VAL A 56 -13.33 -3.86 1.95
N ASN A 57 -12.33 -4.35 2.69
CA ASN A 57 -11.51 -3.51 3.54
C ASN A 57 -10.12 -4.12 3.72
N LEU A 58 -9.18 -3.33 4.21
CA LEU A 58 -7.80 -3.73 4.44
C LEU A 58 -7.40 -3.61 5.91
N ASP A 59 -8.37 -3.69 6.81
CA ASP A 59 -8.12 -3.52 8.25
C ASP A 59 -7.09 -4.52 8.78
N GLY A 60 -7.04 -5.71 8.20
CA GLY A 60 -6.04 -6.73 8.55
C GLY A 60 -4.60 -6.33 8.24
N LEU A 61 -4.40 -5.28 7.44
CA LEU A 61 -3.07 -4.80 7.06
C LEU A 61 -2.60 -3.61 7.90
N ALA A 62 -3.31 -3.27 8.97
CA ALA A 62 -3.02 -2.07 9.76
C ALA A 62 -1.59 -2.07 10.34
N GLY A 63 -1.01 -3.24 10.55
CA GLY A 63 0.37 -3.36 11.04
C GLY A 63 1.45 -3.37 9.95
N LEU A 64 1.06 -3.35 8.68
CA LEU A 64 2.03 -3.38 7.59
C LEU A 64 2.78 -2.05 7.48
N VAL A 65 4.11 -2.13 7.47
CA VAL A 65 4.99 -0.96 7.44
C VAL A 65 5.75 -0.86 6.12
N SER A 66 6.14 -1.98 5.54
CA SER A 66 6.99 -1.98 4.35
C SER A 66 6.67 -3.14 3.41
N VAL A 67 6.68 -2.84 2.12
CA VAL A 67 6.68 -3.83 1.04
C VAL A 67 7.97 -3.60 0.27
N ARG A 68 8.85 -4.58 0.24
CA ARG A 68 10.18 -4.41 -0.37
C ARG A 68 10.17 -4.41 -1.88
N CYS A 69 9.13 -4.97 -2.47
CA CYS A 69 8.93 -4.94 -3.92
C CYS A 69 7.63 -4.22 -4.24
N ASP A 70 6.89 -4.68 -5.21
CA ASP A 70 5.70 -3.96 -5.67
C ASP A 70 4.47 -4.24 -4.80
N LEU A 71 3.73 -3.20 -4.52
CA LEU A 71 2.41 -3.29 -3.90
C LEU A 71 1.37 -3.02 -4.98
N THR A 72 0.51 -4.00 -5.22
CA THR A 72 -0.55 -3.89 -6.22
C THR A 72 -1.91 -4.09 -5.57
N VAL A 73 -2.82 -3.15 -5.81
CA VAL A 73 -4.22 -3.26 -5.41
C VAL A 73 -5.04 -3.38 -6.70
N THR A 74 -5.63 -4.54 -6.92
CA THR A 74 -6.37 -4.79 -8.16
C THR A 74 -7.80 -4.26 -8.09
N ASN A 75 -8.54 -4.42 -9.19
CA ASN A 75 -9.95 -4.04 -9.25
C ASN A 75 -10.86 -4.97 -8.45
N ALA A 76 -10.33 -6.08 -7.90
CA ALA A 76 -11.08 -6.92 -6.97
C ALA A 76 -11.22 -6.28 -5.59
N TYR A 77 -10.41 -5.28 -5.27
CA TYR A 77 -10.60 -4.50 -4.06
C TYR A 77 -11.80 -3.56 -4.25
N ARG A 78 -12.81 -3.72 -3.40
CA ARG A 78 -14.09 -3.02 -3.52
C ARG A 78 -14.34 -2.03 -2.38
N GLY A 79 -13.33 -1.76 -1.56
CA GLY A 79 -13.44 -0.72 -0.55
C GLY A 79 -13.38 0.67 -1.17
N GLU A 80 -13.80 1.67 -0.41
CA GLU A 80 -13.82 3.05 -0.86
C GLU A 80 -12.55 3.82 -0.51
N ASP A 81 -11.73 3.27 0.39
CA ASP A 81 -10.47 3.88 0.81
C ASP A 81 -9.41 2.81 1.11
N LEU A 82 -8.22 3.27 1.46
CA LEU A 82 -7.11 2.41 1.82
C LEU A 82 -6.71 2.58 3.29
N ALA A 83 -7.68 2.83 4.17
CA ALA A 83 -7.41 3.11 5.58
C ALA A 83 -6.57 2.02 6.27
N GLY A 84 -6.75 0.76 5.87
CA GLY A 84 -5.96 -0.35 6.42
C GLY A 84 -4.46 -0.28 6.09
N LEU A 85 -4.05 0.55 5.14
CA LEU A 85 -2.64 0.76 4.80
C LEU A 85 -2.08 2.03 5.41
N ALA A 86 -2.76 2.62 6.38
CA ALA A 86 -2.33 3.89 6.97
C ALA A 86 -0.95 3.84 7.63
N GLY A 87 -0.47 2.65 8.01
CA GLY A 87 0.86 2.48 8.58
C GLY A 87 1.98 2.21 7.58
N LEU A 88 1.65 2.05 6.31
CA LEU A 88 2.64 1.76 5.27
C LEU A 88 3.56 2.97 5.07
N ARG A 89 4.87 2.74 5.16
CA ARG A 89 5.88 3.80 5.04
C ARG A 89 6.68 3.74 3.75
N ARG A 90 6.79 2.57 3.14
CA ARG A 90 7.66 2.36 2.00
C ARG A 90 7.21 1.20 1.14
N CYS A 91 7.38 1.34 -0.17
CA CYS A 91 7.28 0.24 -1.13
C CYS A 91 8.17 0.55 -2.34
N GLU A 92 8.45 -0.46 -3.14
CA GLU A 92 9.20 -0.27 -4.39
C GLU A 92 8.31 0.46 -5.40
N SER A 93 7.22 -0.16 -5.82
CA SER A 93 6.22 0.51 -6.65
C SER A 93 4.85 0.35 -6.05
N LEU A 94 4.01 1.33 -6.24
CA LEU A 94 2.62 1.29 -5.81
C LEU A 94 1.73 1.37 -7.05
N CYS A 95 0.98 0.30 -7.28
CA CYS A 95 0.07 0.23 -8.44
C CYS A 95 -1.35 -0.04 -7.95
N ILE A 96 -2.27 0.82 -8.30
CA ILE A 96 -3.68 0.65 -7.96
C ILE A 96 -4.46 0.58 -9.26
N GLY A 97 -5.08 -0.57 -9.51
CA GLY A 97 -5.72 -0.84 -10.79
C GLY A 97 -4.71 -0.88 -11.93
N SER A 98 -5.20 -0.88 -13.14
CA SER A 98 -4.37 -0.78 -14.34
C SER A 98 -5.18 -0.12 -15.46
N ALA A 99 -4.50 0.27 -16.54
CA ALA A 99 -5.17 0.90 -17.68
C ALA A 99 -6.26 0.00 -18.29
N GLY A 100 -6.05 -1.32 -18.28
CA GLY A 100 -7.03 -2.28 -18.80
C GLY A 100 -8.04 -2.76 -17.77
N ALA A 101 -7.78 -2.53 -16.48
CA ALA A 101 -8.63 -2.99 -15.38
C ALA A 101 -8.55 -2.00 -14.21
N PRO A 102 -9.09 -0.79 -14.39
CA PRO A 102 -9.03 0.22 -13.33
C PRO A 102 -9.90 -0.19 -12.15
N ASN A 103 -9.53 0.28 -10.96
CA ASN A 103 -10.35 0.09 -9.78
C ASN A 103 -11.55 1.04 -9.85
N GLU A 104 -12.76 0.51 -9.72
CA GLU A 104 -13.99 1.27 -9.95
C GLU A 104 -14.72 1.70 -8.68
N THR A 105 -14.24 1.30 -7.52
CA THR A 105 -14.92 1.59 -6.25
C THR A 105 -14.12 2.48 -5.32
N LEU A 106 -12.81 2.48 -5.43
CA LEU A 106 -11.94 3.27 -4.58
C LEU A 106 -12.16 4.75 -4.86
N LYS A 107 -12.50 5.51 -3.81
CA LYS A 107 -12.81 6.94 -3.92
C LYS A 107 -11.72 7.81 -3.32
N ARG A 108 -11.04 7.31 -2.30
CA ARG A 108 -9.99 8.07 -1.61
C ARG A 108 -8.76 7.22 -1.44
N ILE A 109 -7.63 7.82 -1.72
CA ILE A 109 -6.32 7.21 -1.50
C ILE A 109 -5.61 8.08 -0.50
N GLU A 110 -5.57 7.63 0.75
CA GLU A 110 -4.90 8.35 1.82
C GLU A 110 -3.88 7.42 2.46
N LEU A 111 -2.61 7.73 2.31
CA LEU A 111 -1.51 6.96 2.89
C LEU A 111 -0.65 7.92 3.72
N PRO A 112 -1.10 8.25 4.94
CA PRO A 112 -0.49 9.33 5.72
C PRO A 112 0.92 9.02 6.21
N ALA A 113 1.31 7.74 6.27
CA ALA A 113 2.65 7.35 6.72
C ALA A 113 3.61 7.07 5.57
N LEU A 114 3.11 6.96 4.34
CA LEU A 114 3.96 6.63 3.18
C LEU A 114 4.93 7.77 2.91
N ARG A 115 6.24 7.45 2.94
CA ARG A 115 7.31 8.42 2.76
C ARG A 115 8.07 8.26 1.47
N GLU A 116 8.19 7.03 0.99
CA GLU A 116 9.05 6.73 -0.14
C GLU A 116 8.46 5.65 -1.04
N VAL A 117 8.49 5.91 -2.33
CA VAL A 117 8.21 4.93 -3.38
C VAL A 117 9.46 4.90 -4.25
N ALA A 118 10.19 3.79 -4.22
CA ALA A 118 11.48 3.68 -4.89
C ALA A 118 11.36 3.50 -6.40
N GLY A 119 10.20 3.08 -6.88
CA GLY A 119 9.90 2.96 -8.30
C GLY A 119 8.74 3.87 -8.69
N ASP A 120 7.78 3.32 -9.40
CA ASP A 120 6.65 4.08 -9.92
C ASP A 120 5.46 4.10 -8.94
N LEU A 121 4.71 5.19 -9.00
CA LEU A 121 3.45 5.32 -8.29
C LEU A 121 2.37 5.53 -9.34
N GLN A 122 1.54 4.49 -9.56
CA GLN A 122 0.51 4.49 -10.59
C GLN A 122 -0.86 4.22 -10.00
N LEU A 123 -1.77 5.14 -10.20
CA LEU A 123 -3.11 5.07 -9.64
C LEU A 123 -4.13 5.11 -10.79
N CYS A 124 -4.73 3.97 -11.10
CA CYS A 124 -5.75 3.84 -12.15
C CYS A 124 -7.08 3.48 -11.51
N GLY A 125 -7.92 4.50 -11.31
CA GLY A 125 -9.23 4.30 -10.71
C GLY A 125 -10.25 5.23 -11.32
N THR A 126 -11.45 4.73 -11.60
CA THR A 126 -12.49 5.53 -12.23
C THR A 126 -13.27 6.40 -11.23
N ALA A 127 -13.27 6.02 -9.94
CA ALA A 127 -14.03 6.71 -8.92
C ALA A 127 -13.16 7.53 -7.95
N VAL A 128 -11.85 7.54 -8.14
CA VAL A 128 -10.93 8.23 -7.22
C VAL A 128 -11.11 9.73 -7.32
N ARG A 129 -11.48 10.36 -6.21
CA ARG A 129 -11.68 11.80 -6.11
C ARG A 129 -10.55 12.51 -5.39
N SER A 130 -9.96 11.84 -4.42
CA SER A 130 -8.98 12.45 -3.54
C SER A 130 -7.77 11.55 -3.37
N VAL A 131 -6.60 12.14 -3.51
CA VAL A 131 -5.32 11.45 -3.29
C VAL A 131 -4.54 12.30 -2.29
N VAL A 132 -4.27 11.74 -1.11
CA VAL A 132 -3.56 12.46 -0.04
C VAL A 132 -2.39 11.63 0.45
N PHE A 133 -1.19 12.17 0.27
CA PHE A 133 0.06 11.59 0.75
C PHE A 133 0.73 12.60 1.66
N ALA A 134 0.28 12.66 2.92
CA ALA A 134 0.72 13.71 3.84
C ALA A 134 2.22 13.66 4.17
N ALA A 135 2.83 12.47 4.12
CA ALA A 135 4.24 12.31 4.48
C ALA A 135 5.14 11.93 3.29
N LEU A 136 4.59 11.76 2.10
CA LEU A 136 5.36 11.31 0.93
C LEU A 136 6.42 12.33 0.57
N GLN A 137 7.67 11.90 0.56
CA GLN A 137 8.82 12.76 0.27
C GLN A 137 9.46 12.46 -1.08
N ARG A 138 9.42 11.20 -1.51
CA ARG A 138 10.12 10.78 -2.71
C ARG A 138 9.39 9.73 -3.50
N VAL A 139 9.37 9.92 -4.81
CA VAL A 139 9.00 8.91 -5.80
C VAL A 139 10.16 8.86 -6.79
N ASP A 140 10.90 7.77 -6.82
CA ASP A 140 12.08 7.68 -7.69
C ASP A 140 11.74 7.41 -9.14
N GLY A 141 10.57 6.83 -9.42
CA GLY A 141 10.06 6.63 -10.77
C GLY A 141 9.01 7.68 -11.14
N ALA A 142 8.04 7.28 -11.94
CA ALA A 142 6.96 8.14 -12.40
C ALA A 142 5.85 8.23 -11.35
N PHE A 143 5.20 9.37 -11.28
CA PHE A 143 4.00 9.57 -10.47
C PHE A 143 2.84 9.85 -11.44
N ALA A 144 1.94 8.90 -11.58
CA ALA A 144 0.82 8.99 -12.53
C ALA A 144 -0.51 8.70 -11.84
N VAL A 145 -1.50 9.56 -12.07
CA VAL A 145 -2.85 9.38 -11.56
C VAL A 145 -3.82 9.44 -12.73
N GLY A 146 -4.51 8.33 -12.98
CA GLY A 146 -5.52 8.22 -14.02
C GLY A 146 -6.91 8.07 -13.43
N SER A 147 -7.60 9.18 -13.24
CA SER A 147 -8.99 9.16 -12.76
C SER A 147 -9.73 10.39 -13.30
N ASP A 148 -10.85 10.14 -13.97
CA ASP A 148 -11.68 11.22 -14.48
C ASP A 148 -12.49 11.92 -13.38
N ALA A 149 -12.59 11.29 -12.22
CA ALA A 149 -13.35 11.84 -11.09
C ALA A 149 -12.46 12.66 -10.14
N LEU A 150 -11.18 12.74 -10.40
CA LEU A 150 -10.21 13.35 -9.48
C LEU A 150 -10.50 14.83 -9.24
N VAL A 151 -10.59 15.21 -7.96
CA VAL A 151 -10.84 16.57 -7.52
C VAL A 151 -9.62 17.15 -6.80
N GLU A 152 -8.88 16.31 -6.07
CA GLU A 152 -7.84 16.78 -5.18
C GLU A 152 -6.65 15.83 -5.14
N ILE A 153 -5.44 16.40 -5.21
CA ILE A 153 -4.19 15.71 -4.93
C ILE A 153 -3.44 16.55 -3.91
N VAL A 154 -3.09 15.94 -2.77
CA VAL A 154 -2.29 16.59 -1.74
C VAL A 154 -1.02 15.78 -1.51
N ALA A 155 0.13 16.40 -1.70
CA ALA A 155 1.43 15.79 -1.46
C ALA A 155 2.39 16.89 -1.01
N ASP A 156 2.06 17.55 0.10
CA ASP A 156 2.73 18.77 0.56
C ASP A 156 4.20 18.56 0.93
N GLU A 157 4.56 17.34 1.35
CA GLU A 157 5.94 17.01 1.73
C GLU A 157 6.77 16.49 0.57
N LEU A 158 6.19 16.33 -0.61
CA LEU A 158 6.87 15.75 -1.75
C LEU A 158 8.02 16.65 -2.21
N GLU A 159 9.24 16.10 -2.20
CA GLU A 159 10.46 16.83 -2.53
C GLU A 159 10.97 16.49 -3.92
N SER A 160 10.74 15.27 -4.39
CA SER A 160 11.25 14.85 -5.69
C SER A 160 10.43 13.75 -6.32
N VAL A 161 10.33 13.81 -7.64
CA VAL A 161 9.79 12.75 -8.49
C VAL A 161 10.85 12.51 -9.56
N GLY A 162 11.40 11.30 -9.60
CA GLY A 162 12.51 10.99 -10.50
C GLY A 162 12.11 10.82 -11.95
N GLY A 163 10.86 10.41 -12.20
CA GLY A 163 10.31 10.25 -13.55
C GLY A 163 9.30 11.34 -13.89
N ASP A 164 8.36 10.99 -14.74
CA ASP A 164 7.30 11.92 -15.15
C ASP A 164 6.22 12.02 -14.08
N MET A 165 5.64 13.19 -13.97
CA MET A 165 4.47 13.40 -13.13
C MET A 165 3.28 13.71 -14.03
N ARG A 166 2.21 12.93 -13.91
CA ARG A 166 1.05 13.04 -14.82
C ARG A 166 -0.28 13.08 -14.08
#